data_b07f35104afe61b980334b6b3ba52ae8
#
_entry.id   b07f35104afe61b980334b6b3ba52ae8
#
_cell.length_a   1.000
_cell.length_b   1.000
_cell.length_c   1.000
_cell.angle_alpha   90.00
_cell.angle_beta   90.00
_cell.angle_gamma   90.00
#
_symmetry.space_group_name_H-M   'P 1'
#
loop_
_entity.id
_entity.type
_entity.pdbx_description
1 polymer ?
#
loop_
_entity_poly.entity_id
_entity_poly.type
_entity_poly.pdbx_seq_one_letter_code
_entity_poly.pdbx_strand_id
1 'polypeptide(L)'
;MSVTQITSSLFLGSAESAMDQMLVSRKHITLIINATVTHTCPAYRGVECIRIAVADLPHARLGDHFERVADRIHNNRAGGTLVHCAAGMSRSPALVMAYLMRYRGVTLRQAHHWVRDRRPHICLNAGFWRQLLQYEKQLYGKNSVRVATSPRLQEAKNLQGGARAHLWR
;
A
#
# COMPACT_ATOMS: atom_id res chain seq x y z
N MET A 1 -14.20 -9.21 2.09
CA MET A 1 -12.97 -10.02 2.22
C MET A 1 -11.85 -9.20 2.78
N SER A 2 -11.22 -9.69 3.80
CA SER A 2 -10.16 -8.97 4.50
C SER A 2 -8.79 -9.11 3.83
N VAL A 3 -8.61 -10.06 2.91
CA VAL A 3 -7.34 -10.28 2.22
C VAL A 3 -7.54 -10.43 0.72
N THR A 4 -6.62 -9.85 -0.05
CA THR A 4 -6.65 -9.85 -1.52
C THR A 4 -5.30 -10.31 -2.05
N GLN A 5 -5.29 -11.21 -3.00
CA GLN A 5 -4.07 -11.64 -3.66
C GLN A 5 -3.70 -10.66 -4.78
N ILE A 6 -2.49 -10.13 -4.75
CA ILE A 6 -2.00 -9.16 -5.73
C ILE A 6 -1.10 -9.85 -6.77
N THR A 7 -0.20 -10.69 -6.30
CA THR A 7 0.63 -11.57 -7.15
C THR A 7 0.59 -12.97 -6.56
N SER A 8 1.28 -13.92 -7.17
CA SER A 8 1.34 -15.29 -6.65
C SER A 8 1.87 -15.36 -5.21
N SER A 9 2.65 -14.37 -4.78
CA SER A 9 3.28 -14.37 -3.46
C SER A 9 3.03 -13.09 -2.65
N LEU A 10 2.23 -12.16 -3.15
CA LEU A 10 1.96 -10.90 -2.46
C LEU A 10 0.47 -10.76 -2.19
N PHE A 11 0.15 -10.49 -0.93
CA PHE A 11 -1.22 -10.33 -0.44
C PHE A 11 -1.36 -8.97 0.26
N LEU A 12 -2.54 -8.39 0.12
CA LEU A 12 -2.91 -7.10 0.68
C LEU A 12 -4.15 -7.30 1.55
N GLY A 13 -4.13 -6.78 2.77
CA GLY A 13 -5.27 -7.03 3.64
C GLY A 13 -5.48 -6.02 4.74
N SER A 14 -6.46 -6.36 5.58
CA SER A 14 -6.78 -5.65 6.81
C SER A 14 -5.99 -6.23 7.99
N ALA A 15 -6.06 -5.54 9.12
CA ALA A 15 -5.42 -6.02 10.35
C ALA A 15 -5.98 -7.37 10.79
N GLU A 16 -7.28 -7.62 10.55
CA GLU A 16 -7.90 -8.90 10.87
C GLU A 16 -7.25 -10.07 10.13
N SER A 17 -6.88 -9.87 8.87
CA SER A 17 -6.27 -10.95 8.08
C SER A 17 -4.92 -11.38 8.67
N ALA A 18 -4.15 -10.45 9.23
CA ALA A 18 -2.88 -10.77 9.86
C ALA A 18 -3.06 -11.55 11.16
N MET A 19 -4.19 -11.40 11.84
CA MET A 19 -4.49 -12.11 13.09
C MET A 19 -5.16 -13.47 12.85
N ASP A 20 -5.44 -13.81 11.61
CA ASP A 20 -6.02 -15.10 11.24
C ASP A 20 -4.89 -16.08 10.94
N GLN A 21 -4.48 -16.85 11.94
CA GLN A 21 -3.36 -17.78 11.84
C GLN A 21 -3.58 -18.84 10.76
N MET A 22 -4.79 -19.32 10.59
CA MET A 22 -5.10 -20.32 9.56
C MET A 22 -4.94 -19.74 8.16
N LEU A 23 -5.34 -18.49 7.96
CA LEU A 23 -5.16 -17.81 6.68
C LEU A 23 -3.67 -17.63 6.37
N VAL A 24 -2.90 -17.16 7.35
CA VAL A 24 -1.45 -16.96 7.21
C VAL A 24 -0.77 -18.30 6.85
N SER A 25 -1.16 -19.36 7.52
CA SER A 25 -0.62 -20.70 7.25
C SER A 25 -1.02 -21.21 5.87
N ARG A 26 -2.29 -21.12 5.50
CA ARG A 26 -2.79 -21.62 4.21
C ARG A 26 -2.17 -20.88 3.03
N LYS A 27 -1.93 -19.59 3.16
CA LYS A 27 -1.33 -18.78 2.10
C LYS A 27 0.20 -18.86 2.10
N HIS A 28 0.78 -19.67 2.99
CA HIS A 28 2.23 -19.80 3.14
C HIS A 28 2.92 -18.46 3.34
N ILE A 29 2.31 -17.57 4.11
CA ILE A 29 2.87 -16.25 4.41
C ILE A 29 4.00 -16.42 5.42
N THR A 30 5.16 -15.86 5.09
CA THR A 30 6.36 -15.88 5.94
C THR A 30 6.83 -14.48 6.33
N LEU A 31 6.24 -13.44 5.74
CA LEU A 31 6.53 -12.06 6.07
C LEU A 31 5.22 -11.28 6.17
N ILE A 32 5.03 -10.58 7.26
CA ILE A 32 3.91 -9.66 7.44
C ILE A 32 4.48 -8.25 7.59
N ILE A 33 3.96 -7.33 6.79
CA ILE A 33 4.29 -5.91 6.89
C ILE A 33 3.08 -5.21 7.48
N ASN A 34 3.20 -4.80 8.74
CA ASN A 34 2.15 -4.16 9.52
C ASN A 34 2.31 -2.64 9.40
N ALA A 35 1.54 -2.03 8.52
CA ALA A 35 1.58 -0.59 8.28
C ALA A 35 0.58 0.15 9.19
N THR A 36 0.62 -0.15 10.48
CA THR A 36 -0.20 0.53 11.50
C THR A 36 0.68 1.01 12.64
N VAL A 37 0.14 1.92 13.43
CA VAL A 37 0.81 2.40 14.64
C VAL A 37 0.49 1.49 15.83
N THR A 38 -0.75 1.02 15.94
CA THR A 38 -1.25 0.38 17.18
C THR A 38 -1.63 -1.09 17.06
N HIS A 39 -1.96 -1.58 15.85
CA HIS A 39 -2.37 -2.97 15.71
C HIS A 39 -1.21 -3.92 15.98
N THR A 40 -1.52 -5.04 16.62
CA THR A 40 -0.51 -6.00 17.06
C THR A 40 0.17 -6.70 15.88
N CYS A 41 1.48 -6.87 15.98
CA CYS A 41 2.22 -7.81 15.16
C CYS A 41 2.08 -9.20 15.76
N PRO A 42 1.46 -10.17 15.08
CA PRO A 42 1.32 -11.51 15.62
C PRO A 42 2.68 -12.22 15.70
N ALA A 43 2.79 -13.13 16.64
CA ALA A 43 3.99 -13.93 16.84
C ALA A 43 3.73 -15.37 16.36
N TYR A 44 3.76 -15.58 15.06
CA TYR A 44 3.60 -16.92 14.47
C TYR A 44 4.94 -17.54 14.18
N ARG A 45 5.05 -18.83 14.39
CA ARG A 45 6.27 -19.58 14.12
C ARG A 45 6.59 -19.52 12.62
N GLY A 46 7.83 -19.16 12.29
CA GLY A 46 8.29 -19.09 10.90
C GLY A 46 7.78 -17.86 10.13
N VAL A 47 7.16 -16.91 10.81
CA VAL A 47 6.64 -15.69 10.19
C VAL A 47 7.30 -14.48 10.83
N GLU A 48 7.96 -13.68 10.03
CA GLU A 48 8.50 -12.40 10.48
C GLU A 48 7.43 -11.32 10.32
N CYS A 49 7.26 -10.48 11.34
CA CYS A 49 6.35 -9.33 11.24
C CYS A 49 7.14 -8.06 11.49
N ILE A 50 7.13 -7.15 10.51
CA ILE A 50 7.77 -5.84 10.65
C ILE A 50 6.73 -4.74 10.69
N ARG A 51 7.01 -3.71 11.49
CA ARG A 51 6.09 -2.58 11.67
C ARG A 51 6.59 -1.36 10.90
N ILE A 52 5.67 -0.78 10.13
CA ILE A 52 5.83 0.54 9.53
C ILE A 52 4.85 1.45 10.25
N ALA A 53 5.30 2.11 11.29
CA ALA A 53 4.45 2.88 12.20
C ALA A 53 4.08 4.22 11.61
N VAL A 54 3.15 4.22 10.65
CA VAL A 54 2.69 5.42 9.96
C VAL A 54 1.17 5.52 10.08
N ALA A 55 0.67 6.68 10.48
CA ALA A 55 -0.75 6.94 10.55
C ALA A 55 -1.35 7.17 9.15
N ASP A 56 -2.64 6.89 9.00
CA ASP A 56 -3.35 7.17 7.75
C ASP A 56 -3.79 8.63 7.70
N LEU A 57 -2.81 9.51 7.54
CA LEU A 57 -3.03 10.96 7.50
C LEU A 57 -2.23 11.54 6.34
N PRO A 58 -2.73 12.60 5.68
CA PRO A 58 -2.07 13.15 4.49
C PRO A 58 -0.64 13.63 4.72
N HIS A 59 -0.30 14.08 5.92
CA HIS A 59 1.05 14.55 6.25
C HIS A 59 1.99 13.44 6.71
N ALA A 60 1.48 12.23 6.94
CA ALA A 60 2.31 11.11 7.38
C ALA A 60 3.26 10.68 6.26
N ARG A 61 4.48 10.36 6.64
CA ARG A 61 5.58 10.16 5.69
C ARG A 61 5.74 8.70 5.31
N LEU A 62 4.71 8.14 4.68
CA LEU A 62 4.73 6.75 4.23
C LEU A 62 5.80 6.52 3.16
N GLY A 63 6.04 7.52 2.30
CA GLY A 63 7.01 7.44 1.22
C GLY A 63 8.45 7.22 1.68
N ASP A 64 8.77 7.62 2.90
CA ASP A 64 10.09 7.35 3.48
C ASP A 64 10.37 5.85 3.60
N HIS A 65 9.34 5.03 3.57
CA HIS A 65 9.42 3.58 3.72
C HIS A 65 9.24 2.81 2.42
N PHE A 66 8.96 3.48 1.30
CA PHE A 66 8.66 2.79 0.03
C PHE A 66 9.80 1.87 -0.42
N GLU A 67 11.03 2.38 -0.43
CA GLU A 67 12.19 1.60 -0.86
C GLU A 67 12.40 0.37 0.01
N ARG A 68 12.42 0.58 1.32
CA ARG A 68 12.66 -0.49 2.29
C ARG A 68 11.60 -1.57 2.21
N VAL A 69 10.34 -1.17 2.13
CA VAL A 69 9.24 -2.12 2.06
C VAL A 69 9.26 -2.88 0.73
N ALA A 70 9.48 -2.18 -0.37
CA ALA A 70 9.58 -2.82 -1.68
C ALA A 70 10.72 -3.85 -1.70
N ASP A 71 11.87 -3.51 -1.14
CA ASP A 71 13.02 -4.42 -1.06
C ASP A 71 12.69 -5.65 -0.19
N ARG A 72 12.00 -5.47 0.93
CA ARG A 72 11.63 -6.58 1.80
C ARG A 72 10.65 -7.53 1.10
N ILE A 73 9.68 -6.99 0.38
CA ILE A 73 8.75 -7.82 -0.40
C ILE A 73 9.51 -8.61 -1.47
N HIS A 74 10.36 -7.91 -2.21
CA HIS A 74 11.13 -8.54 -3.30
C HIS A 74 12.05 -9.64 -2.80
N ASN A 75 12.70 -9.42 -1.67
CA ASN A 75 13.69 -10.34 -1.12
C ASN A 75 13.08 -11.48 -0.30
N ASN A 76 11.80 -11.48 -0.05
CA ASN A 76 11.16 -12.59 0.66
C ASN A 76 10.98 -13.79 -0.28
N ARG A 77 11.92 -14.70 -0.22
CA ARG A 77 11.92 -15.94 -1.02
C ARG A 77 11.44 -17.13 -0.24
N ALA A 78 11.19 -16.97 1.06
CA ALA A 78 10.78 -18.07 1.92
C ALA A 78 9.32 -18.47 1.74
N GLY A 79 8.49 -17.51 1.32
CA GLY A 79 7.06 -17.72 1.13
C GLY A 79 6.36 -16.45 0.72
N GLY A 80 5.07 -16.35 1.02
CA GLY A 80 4.26 -15.19 0.69
C GLY A 80 4.48 -14.02 1.65
N THR A 81 4.11 -12.84 1.19
CA THR A 81 4.15 -11.61 1.99
C THR A 81 2.73 -11.04 2.10
N LEU A 82 2.33 -10.70 3.31
CA LEU A 82 1.09 -9.96 3.58
C LEU A 82 1.43 -8.55 3.99
N VAL A 83 0.92 -7.56 3.25
CA VAL A 83 1.00 -6.16 3.61
C VAL A 83 -0.37 -5.72 4.08
N HIS A 84 -0.48 -5.21 5.29
CA HIS A 84 -1.76 -4.78 5.83
C HIS A 84 -1.66 -3.44 6.54
N CYS A 85 -2.79 -2.79 6.70
CA CYS A 85 -2.99 -1.67 7.59
C CYS A 85 -4.23 -1.94 8.43
N ALA A 86 -5.01 -0.94 8.83
CA ALA A 86 -6.22 -1.22 9.59
C ALA A 86 -7.29 -1.86 8.70
N ALA A 87 -7.74 -1.15 7.67
CA ALA A 87 -8.79 -1.61 6.76
C ALA A 87 -8.25 -2.17 5.44
N GLY A 88 -6.97 -1.98 5.14
CA GLY A 88 -6.39 -2.41 3.87
C GLY A 88 -6.81 -1.52 2.70
N MET A 89 -7.05 -0.24 2.94
CA MET A 89 -7.60 0.67 1.94
C MET A 89 -6.69 1.84 1.56
N SER A 90 -5.74 2.22 2.40
CA SER A 90 -4.91 3.40 2.15
C SER A 90 -3.42 3.12 2.30
N ARG A 91 -2.94 2.85 3.52
CA ARG A 91 -1.51 2.66 3.78
C ARG A 91 -0.94 1.45 3.06
N SER A 92 -1.55 0.30 3.24
CA SER A 92 -1.05 -0.93 2.62
C SER A 92 -1.17 -0.91 1.09
N PRO A 93 -2.26 -0.41 0.47
CA PRO A 93 -2.28 -0.30 -0.99
C PRO A 93 -1.17 0.60 -1.53
N ALA A 94 -0.86 1.71 -0.84
CA ALA A 94 0.21 2.61 -1.27
C ALA A 94 1.58 1.90 -1.26
N LEU A 95 1.87 1.14 -0.22
CA LEU A 95 3.11 0.37 -0.14
C LEU A 95 3.19 -0.69 -1.23
N VAL A 96 2.08 -1.36 -1.51
CA VAL A 96 2.02 -2.37 -2.59
C VAL A 96 2.24 -1.71 -3.95
N MET A 97 1.64 -0.55 -4.21
CA MET A 97 1.85 0.17 -5.46
C MET A 97 3.31 0.58 -5.65
N ALA A 98 3.96 1.03 -4.58
CA ALA A 98 5.39 1.36 -4.63
C ALA A 98 6.23 0.14 -5.01
N TYR A 99 5.94 -1.02 -4.44
CA TYR A 99 6.60 -2.27 -4.80
C TYR A 99 6.38 -2.62 -6.27
N LEU A 100 5.14 -2.52 -6.75
CA LEU A 100 4.82 -2.85 -8.14
C LEU A 100 5.59 -1.95 -9.12
N MET A 101 5.68 -0.66 -8.82
CA MET A 101 6.45 0.25 -9.65
C MET A 101 7.94 -0.12 -9.66
N ARG A 102 8.52 -0.38 -8.49
CA ARG A 102 9.95 -0.62 -8.39
C ARG A 102 10.36 -1.97 -8.99
N TYR A 103 9.62 -3.02 -8.72
CA TYR A 103 10.05 -4.39 -9.04
C TYR A 103 9.26 -5.09 -10.14
N ARG A 104 8.11 -4.57 -10.53
CA ARG A 104 7.32 -5.16 -11.59
C ARG A 104 7.29 -4.28 -12.85
N GLY A 105 8.02 -3.17 -12.84
CA GLY A 105 8.22 -2.33 -14.01
C GLY A 105 6.96 -1.62 -14.50
N VAL A 106 5.98 -1.40 -13.64
CA VAL A 106 4.72 -0.75 -14.03
C VAL A 106 4.70 0.71 -13.60
N THR A 107 3.91 1.53 -14.30
CA THR A 107 3.68 2.92 -13.92
C THR A 107 2.75 2.99 -12.70
N LEU A 108 2.67 4.17 -12.08
CA LEU A 108 1.73 4.39 -10.99
C LEU A 108 0.28 4.16 -11.44
N ARG A 109 -0.06 4.60 -12.65
CA ARG A 109 -1.39 4.34 -13.21
C ARG A 109 -1.67 2.84 -13.31
N GLN A 110 -0.73 2.07 -13.82
CA GLN A 110 -0.86 0.63 -13.94
C GLN A 110 -0.91 -0.06 -12.57
N ALA A 111 -0.09 0.38 -11.63
CA ALA A 111 -0.09 -0.14 -10.26
C ALA A 111 -1.44 0.09 -9.57
N HIS A 112 -1.99 1.30 -9.72
CA HIS A 112 -3.29 1.63 -9.16
C HIS A 112 -4.40 0.76 -9.77
N HIS A 113 -4.42 0.61 -11.09
CA HIS A 113 -5.37 -0.27 -11.76
C HIS A 113 -5.26 -1.71 -11.27
N TRP A 114 -4.03 -2.20 -11.17
CA TRP A 114 -3.77 -3.57 -10.71
C TRP A 114 -4.38 -3.80 -9.33
N VAL A 115 -4.08 -2.93 -8.38
CA VAL A 115 -4.55 -3.09 -7.01
C VAL A 115 -6.07 -2.89 -6.93
N ARG A 116 -6.59 -1.85 -7.58
CA ARG A 116 -8.02 -1.56 -7.53
C ARG A 116 -8.86 -2.64 -8.19
N ASP A 117 -8.39 -3.25 -9.27
CA ASP A 117 -9.12 -4.34 -9.92
C ASP A 117 -9.31 -5.52 -8.98
N ARG A 118 -8.37 -5.75 -8.08
CA ARG A 118 -8.43 -6.87 -7.14
C ARG A 118 -9.07 -6.49 -5.81
N ARG A 119 -8.95 -5.22 -5.43
CA ARG A 119 -9.50 -4.67 -4.18
C ARG A 119 -10.18 -3.33 -4.46
N PRO A 120 -11.44 -3.35 -4.95
CA PRO A 120 -12.10 -2.16 -5.52
C PRO A 120 -12.32 -1.00 -4.55
N HIS A 121 -12.31 -1.26 -3.26
CA HIS A 121 -12.64 -0.24 -2.25
C HIS A 121 -11.43 0.53 -1.74
N ILE A 122 -10.25 0.35 -2.33
CA ILE A 122 -9.08 1.13 -1.91
C ILE A 122 -9.36 2.62 -2.10
N CYS A 123 -8.86 3.41 -1.14
CA CYS A 123 -9.04 4.86 -1.15
C CYS A 123 -7.86 5.48 -0.39
N LEU A 124 -6.84 5.90 -1.14
CA LEU A 124 -5.66 6.51 -0.58
C LEU A 124 -5.94 7.97 -0.22
N ASN A 125 -5.36 8.44 0.88
CA ASN A 125 -5.42 9.87 1.17
C ASN A 125 -4.55 10.65 0.17
N ALA A 126 -4.82 11.95 0.05
CA ALA A 126 -4.16 12.80 -0.94
C ALA A 126 -2.64 12.92 -0.71
N GLY A 127 -2.20 12.85 0.54
CA GLY A 127 -0.78 12.91 0.86
C GLY A 127 -0.02 11.68 0.36
N PHE A 128 -0.63 10.51 0.43
CA PHE A 128 -0.02 9.29 -0.08
C PHE A 128 0.03 9.32 -1.61
N TRP A 129 -0.98 9.86 -2.27
CA TRP A 129 -0.93 10.07 -3.72
C TRP A 129 0.24 10.97 -4.13
N ARG A 130 0.46 12.08 -3.40
CA ARG A 130 1.60 12.97 -3.69
C ARG A 130 2.92 12.23 -3.53
N GLN A 131 3.04 11.42 -2.49
CA GLN A 131 4.27 10.66 -2.23
C GLN A 131 4.49 9.59 -3.30
N LEU A 132 3.44 8.92 -3.75
CA LEU A 132 3.54 7.95 -4.86
C LEU A 132 3.91 8.64 -6.17
N LEU A 133 3.34 9.80 -6.46
CA LEU A 133 3.71 10.58 -7.64
C LEU A 133 5.19 10.97 -7.60
N GLN A 134 5.66 11.43 -6.45
CA GLN A 134 7.07 11.78 -6.27
C GLN A 134 7.97 10.56 -6.46
N TYR A 135 7.57 9.42 -5.93
CA TYR A 135 8.33 8.17 -6.06
C TYR A 135 8.37 7.70 -7.51
N GLU A 136 7.25 7.76 -8.24
CA GLU A 136 7.21 7.42 -9.66
C GLU A 136 8.16 8.31 -10.46
N LYS A 137 8.15 9.61 -10.20
CA LYS A 137 9.05 10.54 -10.88
C LYS A 137 10.50 10.22 -10.57
N GLN A 138 10.81 9.82 -9.34
CA GLN A 138 12.14 9.39 -8.94
C GLN A 138 12.58 8.13 -9.69
N LEU A 139 11.67 7.16 -9.86
CA LEU A 139 11.97 5.90 -10.55
C LEU A 139 12.06 6.05 -12.07
N TYR A 140 11.15 6.84 -12.68
CA TYR A 140 10.96 6.86 -14.13
C TYR A 140 11.17 8.22 -14.75
N GLY A 141 11.41 9.26 -13.99
CA GLY A 141 11.63 10.61 -14.48
C GLY A 141 10.38 11.36 -14.93
N LYS A 142 9.21 10.76 -14.83
CA LYS A 142 7.93 11.35 -15.23
C LYS A 142 6.78 10.73 -14.45
N ASN A 143 5.60 11.35 -14.55
CA ASN A 143 4.38 10.85 -13.93
C ASN A 143 3.39 10.37 -14.98
N SER A 144 2.76 9.24 -14.70
CA SER A 144 1.70 8.63 -15.51
C SER A 144 0.31 9.06 -15.07
N VAL A 145 0.20 9.73 -13.95
CA VAL A 145 -1.04 10.18 -13.34
C VAL A 145 -0.92 11.67 -13.05
N ARG A 146 -2.02 12.40 -13.19
CA ARG A 146 -2.09 13.81 -12.81
C ARG A 146 -3.08 13.97 -11.68
N VAL A 147 -2.77 14.90 -10.77
CA VAL A 147 -3.72 15.35 -9.77
C VAL A 147 -4.41 16.61 -10.30
N ALA A 148 -5.74 16.63 -10.29
CA ALA A 148 -6.50 17.79 -10.74
C ALA A 148 -6.17 19.00 -9.86
N THR A 149 -5.90 20.13 -10.51
CA THR A 149 -5.41 21.35 -9.84
C THR A 149 -6.39 22.50 -9.87
N SER A 150 -7.67 22.27 -10.26
CA SER A 150 -8.64 23.36 -10.26
C SER A 150 -8.84 23.89 -8.83
N PRO A 151 -8.96 25.21 -8.64
CA PRO A 151 -9.16 25.77 -7.31
C PRO A 151 -10.37 25.19 -6.57
N ARG A 152 -11.48 25.00 -7.27
CA ARG A 152 -12.69 24.41 -6.69
C ARG A 152 -12.45 22.99 -6.18
N LEU A 153 -11.72 22.22 -6.95
CA LEU A 153 -11.41 20.85 -6.58
C LEU A 153 -10.45 20.82 -5.40
N GLN A 154 -9.53 21.77 -5.34
CA GLN A 154 -8.59 21.88 -4.23
C GLN A 154 -9.33 22.24 -2.94
N GLU A 155 -10.27 23.19 -3.01
CA GLU A 155 -11.10 23.56 -1.88
C GLU A 155 -11.93 22.39 -1.39
N ALA A 156 -12.58 21.66 -2.30
CA ALA A 156 -13.36 20.49 -1.95
C ALA A 156 -12.52 19.43 -1.26
N LYS A 157 -11.29 19.22 -1.73
CA LYS A 157 -10.36 18.27 -1.10
C LYS A 157 -9.98 18.73 0.30
N ASN A 158 -9.71 20.01 0.49
CA ASN A 158 -9.35 20.54 1.78
C ASN A 158 -10.51 20.41 2.78
N LEU A 159 -11.74 20.70 2.34
CA LEU A 159 -12.94 20.56 3.16
C LEU A 159 -13.22 19.11 3.55
N GLN A 160 -12.88 18.18 2.68
CA GLN A 160 -13.04 16.73 2.93
C GLN A 160 -11.83 16.13 3.66
N GLY A 161 -10.92 16.95 4.15
CA GLY A 161 -9.71 16.49 4.78
C GLY A 161 -8.71 15.87 3.82
N GLY A 162 -8.85 16.15 2.54
CA GLY A 162 -7.94 15.62 1.53
C GLY A 162 -7.98 14.10 1.39
N ALA A 163 -9.04 13.49 1.85
CA ALA A 163 -9.12 12.03 1.96
C ALA A 163 -9.05 11.32 0.62
N ARG A 164 -9.48 11.96 -0.45
CA ARG A 164 -9.50 11.34 -1.77
C ARG A 164 -8.67 12.12 -2.74
N ALA A 165 -7.80 11.43 -3.41
CA ALA A 165 -7.16 11.94 -4.61
C ALA A 165 -7.99 11.54 -5.81
N HIS A 166 -8.33 12.50 -6.64
CA HIS A 166 -8.98 12.22 -7.91
C HIS A 166 -7.90 11.99 -8.93
N LEU A 167 -7.89 10.82 -9.49
CA LEU A 167 -6.96 10.48 -10.52
C LEU A 167 -7.47 10.89 -11.87
N TRP A 168 -6.58 11.33 -12.70
CA TRP A 168 -6.87 11.83 -14.01
C TRP A 168 -6.30 10.88 -15.00
N ARG A 169 -7.02 10.76 -15.97
CA ARG A 169 -6.73 9.81 -17.02
C ARG A 169 -5.52 10.22 -17.87
#